data_412be9bfe5866358e9c101c941443a14
#
_entry.id   412be9bfe5866358e9c101c941443a14
#
_cell.length_a   1.000
_cell.length_b   1.000
_cell.length_c   1.000
_cell.angle_alpha   90.00
_cell.angle_beta   90.00
_cell.angle_gamma   90.00
#
_symmetry.space_group_name_H-M   'P 1'
#
loop_
_entity.id
_entity.type
_entity.pdbx_description
1 polymer ?
#
loop_
_entity_poly.entity_id
_entity_poly.type
_entity_poly.pdbx_seq_one_letter_code
_entity_poly.pdbx_strand_id
1 'polypeptide(L)'
;IFCNPHNPVGKVWTKEELKTIGDICKKHNVFVVSDEIHMDFVYAPHKHIAFYEVDPEYKNFSIVLTAASKTFNLAALQTSAAIIADEKLRNQFKKVKMSHSISDPTILGFIATTVAYTKGDEWVDQLLDYIKGNMDYLDHFLKTECPGMSLVDPQGLYLAWVDMRTLGMSNEEQEDFMLRKAHLWLDEG
;
A
#
# COMPACT_ATOMS: atom_id res chain seq x y z
N ILE A 1 0.08 10.17 8.97
CA ILE A 1 -0.04 9.40 7.73
C ILE A 1 -0.24 7.95 8.12
N PHE A 2 -1.20 7.29 7.49
CA PHE A 2 -1.60 5.91 7.76
C PHE A 2 -1.60 5.12 6.44
N CYS A 3 -0.99 3.95 6.41
CA CYS A 3 -0.85 3.13 5.21
C CYS A 3 -1.82 1.93 5.27
N ASN A 4 -2.70 1.78 4.26
CA ASN A 4 -3.77 0.78 4.26
C ASN A 4 -4.06 0.24 2.83
N PRO A 5 -3.64 -0.98 2.46
CA PRO A 5 -2.80 -1.93 3.22
C PRO A 5 -1.42 -1.39 3.57
N HIS A 6 -0.78 -1.97 4.59
CA HIS A 6 0.48 -1.45 5.11
C HIS A 6 1.68 -1.89 4.27
N ASN A 7 2.31 -0.93 3.60
CA ASN A 7 3.59 -1.12 2.91
C ASN A 7 4.74 -0.86 3.91
N PRO A 8 5.76 -1.76 4.03
CA PRO A 8 6.02 -2.91 3.14
C PRO A 8 5.54 -4.26 3.65
N VAL A 9 4.99 -4.34 4.85
CA VAL A 9 4.73 -5.60 5.57
C VAL A 9 3.58 -6.43 4.97
N GLY A 10 2.69 -5.80 4.20
CA GLY A 10 1.56 -6.50 3.60
C GLY A 10 0.35 -6.71 4.52
N LYS A 11 0.32 -6.04 5.70
CA LYS A 11 -0.84 -6.13 6.59
C LYS A 11 -2.06 -5.46 5.99
N VAL A 12 -3.18 -6.16 5.99
CA VAL A 12 -4.52 -5.63 5.67
C VAL A 12 -5.27 -5.38 6.99
N TRP A 13 -5.66 -4.14 7.22
CA TRP A 13 -6.30 -3.74 8.47
C TRP A 13 -7.75 -4.20 8.52
N THR A 14 -8.16 -4.78 9.65
CA THR A 14 -9.56 -5.13 9.89
C THR A 14 -10.40 -3.89 10.19
N LYS A 15 -11.72 -4.02 10.07
CA LYS A 15 -12.65 -2.92 10.38
C LYS A 15 -12.51 -2.46 11.83
N GLU A 16 -12.30 -3.39 12.75
CA GLU A 16 -12.16 -3.15 14.19
C GLU A 16 -10.87 -2.39 14.49
N GLU A 17 -9.76 -2.75 13.84
CA GLU A 17 -8.48 -2.05 13.97
C GLU A 17 -8.59 -0.62 13.42
N LEU A 18 -9.14 -0.47 12.19
CA LEU A 18 -9.37 0.83 11.58
C LEU A 18 -10.28 1.71 12.45
N LYS A 19 -11.33 1.11 13.05
CA LYS A 19 -12.21 1.83 13.97
C LYS A 19 -11.46 2.30 15.21
N THR A 20 -10.65 1.45 15.81
CA THR A 20 -9.84 1.79 16.99
C THR A 20 -8.91 2.96 16.70
N ILE A 21 -8.18 2.91 15.57
CA ILE A 21 -7.29 3.99 15.13
C ILE A 21 -8.08 5.29 14.88
N GLY A 22 -9.19 5.20 14.17
CA GLY A 22 -10.03 6.36 13.83
C GLY A 22 -10.62 7.02 15.06
N ASP A 23 -11.12 6.24 16.03
CA ASP A 23 -11.66 6.77 17.30
C ASP A 23 -10.58 7.48 18.13
N ILE A 24 -9.36 6.95 18.17
CA ILE A 24 -8.21 7.59 18.83
C ILE A 24 -7.88 8.91 18.12
N CYS A 25 -7.79 8.91 16.79
CA CYS A 25 -7.51 10.11 16.01
C CYS A 25 -8.59 11.18 16.24
N LYS A 26 -9.86 10.80 16.21
CA LYS A 26 -10.97 11.67 16.48
C LYS A 26 -10.90 12.27 17.90
N LYS A 27 -10.68 11.43 18.92
CA LYS A 27 -10.57 11.85 20.32
C LYS A 27 -9.46 12.89 20.54
N HIS A 28 -8.35 12.77 19.81
CA HIS A 28 -7.19 13.63 19.95
C HIS A 28 -7.10 14.72 18.88
N ASN A 29 -8.13 14.93 18.06
CA ASN A 29 -8.16 15.89 16.94
C ASN A 29 -7.00 15.70 15.96
N VAL A 30 -6.61 14.44 15.70
CA VAL A 30 -5.57 14.09 14.73
C VAL A 30 -6.19 13.92 13.35
N PHE A 31 -5.70 14.68 12.39
CA PHE A 31 -6.10 14.53 10.99
C PHE A 31 -5.42 13.31 10.36
N VAL A 32 -6.17 12.52 9.60
CA VAL A 32 -5.68 11.28 8.97
C VAL A 32 -5.48 11.48 7.47
N VAL A 33 -4.28 11.19 7.00
CA VAL A 33 -4.00 10.98 5.58
C VAL A 33 -3.83 9.48 5.38
N SER A 34 -4.84 8.82 4.81
CA SER A 34 -4.83 7.39 4.52
C SER A 34 -4.24 7.16 3.14
N ASP A 35 -3.06 6.58 3.10
CA ASP A 35 -2.43 6.15 1.85
C ASP A 35 -2.93 4.75 1.50
N GLU A 36 -3.82 4.69 0.52
CA GLU A 36 -4.50 3.48 0.07
C GLU A 36 -4.08 3.08 -1.37
N ILE A 37 -2.90 3.53 -1.79
CA ILE A 37 -2.39 3.28 -3.15
C ILE A 37 -2.26 1.78 -3.48
N HIS A 38 -2.19 0.92 -2.47
CA HIS A 38 -2.10 -0.53 -2.59
C HIS A 38 -3.43 -1.26 -2.38
N MET A 39 -4.55 -0.56 -2.36
CA MET A 39 -5.87 -1.10 -2.01
C MET A 39 -6.32 -2.31 -2.86
N ASP A 40 -5.85 -2.41 -4.10
CA ASP A 40 -6.19 -3.50 -5.01
C ASP A 40 -5.35 -4.77 -4.77
N PHE A 41 -4.24 -4.68 -4.03
CA PHE A 41 -3.38 -5.81 -3.69
C PHE A 41 -3.78 -6.42 -2.35
N VAL A 42 -4.85 -7.17 -2.32
CA VAL A 42 -5.35 -7.85 -1.11
C VAL A 42 -5.68 -9.30 -1.43
N TYR A 43 -5.11 -10.23 -0.67
CA TYR A 43 -5.31 -11.66 -0.87
C TYR A 43 -6.50 -12.17 -0.08
N ALA A 44 -7.29 -13.05 -0.68
CA ALA A 44 -8.38 -13.73 0.03
C ALA A 44 -7.83 -14.51 1.26
N PRO A 45 -8.53 -14.51 2.39
CA PRO A 45 -9.90 -14.03 2.62
C PRO A 45 -9.99 -12.54 3.01
N HIS A 46 -8.87 -11.82 3.08
CA HIS A 46 -8.84 -10.41 3.48
C HIS A 46 -9.58 -9.53 2.47
N LYS A 47 -10.02 -8.36 2.93
CA LYS A 47 -10.67 -7.35 2.08
C LYS A 47 -10.21 -5.97 2.51
N HIS A 48 -9.88 -5.13 1.53
CA HIS A 48 -9.64 -3.72 1.79
C HIS A 48 -10.92 -3.01 2.23
N ILE A 49 -10.77 -2.11 3.20
CA ILE A 49 -11.83 -1.22 3.66
C ILE A 49 -11.25 0.18 3.67
N ALA A 50 -11.83 1.09 2.89
CA ALA A 50 -11.38 2.47 2.87
C ALA A 50 -11.61 3.13 4.25
N PHE A 51 -10.60 3.87 4.73
CA PHE A 51 -10.62 4.42 6.08
C PHE A 51 -11.89 5.25 6.38
N TYR A 52 -12.32 6.07 5.43
CA TYR A 52 -13.50 6.92 5.59
C TYR A 52 -14.85 6.16 5.55
N GLU A 53 -14.84 4.87 5.16
CA GLU A 53 -16.06 4.04 5.13
C GLU A 53 -16.32 3.32 6.45
N VAL A 54 -15.34 3.27 7.34
CA VAL A 54 -15.46 2.62 8.65
C VAL A 54 -16.49 3.30 9.53
N ASP A 55 -16.51 4.64 9.52
CA ASP A 55 -17.48 5.47 10.24
C ASP A 55 -17.75 6.75 9.44
N PRO A 56 -19.03 7.18 9.30
CA PRO A 56 -19.39 8.40 8.57
C PRO A 56 -18.69 9.67 9.05
N GLU A 57 -18.33 9.77 10.32
CA GLU A 57 -17.64 10.93 10.89
C GLU A 57 -16.19 11.04 10.44
N TYR A 58 -15.56 9.93 10.03
CA TYR A 58 -14.16 9.93 9.59
C TYR A 58 -13.95 10.74 8.32
N LYS A 59 -15.01 10.95 7.53
CA LYS A 59 -14.99 11.81 6.34
C LYS A 59 -14.65 13.28 6.65
N ASN A 60 -14.88 13.72 7.90
CA ASN A 60 -14.68 15.11 8.31
C ASN A 60 -13.22 15.42 8.67
N PHE A 61 -12.40 14.40 8.93
CA PHE A 61 -11.01 14.58 9.36
C PHE A 61 -10.03 13.63 8.65
N SER A 62 -10.40 13.14 7.47
CA SER A 62 -9.51 12.29 6.68
C SER A 62 -9.47 12.64 5.20
N ILE A 63 -8.36 12.29 4.58
CA ILE A 63 -8.14 12.24 3.14
C ILE A 63 -7.68 10.84 2.79
N VAL A 64 -8.24 10.23 1.75
CA VAL A 64 -7.76 8.98 1.17
C VAL A 64 -6.99 9.29 -0.11
N LEU A 65 -5.78 8.76 -0.21
CA LEU A 65 -4.92 8.87 -1.38
C LEU A 65 -4.87 7.53 -2.10
N THR A 66 -5.09 7.53 -3.41
CA THR A 66 -5.03 6.33 -4.24
C THR A 66 -4.53 6.64 -5.65
N ALA A 67 -4.11 5.60 -6.38
CA ALA A 67 -3.69 5.71 -7.77
C ALA A 67 -3.69 4.33 -8.44
N ALA A 68 -3.98 4.30 -9.74
CA ALA A 68 -3.82 3.11 -10.58
C ALA A 68 -2.34 2.73 -10.82
N SER A 69 -1.41 3.59 -10.40
CA SER A 69 0.01 3.50 -10.74
C SER A 69 0.70 2.24 -10.23
N LYS A 70 0.34 1.75 -9.05
CA LYS A 70 0.91 0.53 -8.47
C LYS A 70 0.25 -0.71 -9.04
N THR A 71 -1.07 -0.74 -9.05
CA THR A 71 -1.87 -1.87 -9.53
C THR A 71 -1.60 -2.19 -10.99
N PHE A 72 -1.54 -1.17 -11.85
CA PHE A 72 -1.44 -1.33 -13.30
C PHE A 72 -0.08 -0.91 -13.88
N ASN A 73 0.95 -0.76 -13.03
CA ASN A 73 2.30 -0.37 -13.46
C ASN A 73 2.35 0.95 -14.27
N LEU A 74 1.58 1.96 -13.84
CA LEU A 74 1.43 3.24 -14.54
C LEU A 74 2.16 4.40 -13.83
N ALA A 75 3.17 4.13 -13.02
CA ALA A 75 3.84 5.14 -12.20
C ALA A 75 4.42 6.31 -13.03
N ALA A 76 4.94 6.02 -14.23
CA ALA A 76 5.50 7.04 -15.12
C ALA A 76 4.48 8.09 -15.58
N LEU A 77 3.18 7.81 -15.52
CA LEU A 77 2.11 8.75 -15.89
C LEU A 77 1.78 9.75 -14.77
N GLN A 78 2.34 9.57 -13.56
CA GLN A 78 2.26 10.49 -12.42
C GLN A 78 0.83 10.95 -12.10
N THR A 79 -0.12 10.02 -12.15
CA THR A 79 -1.54 10.30 -11.93
C THR A 79 -2.03 9.64 -10.66
N SER A 80 -2.61 10.44 -9.77
CA SER A 80 -3.19 9.99 -8.50
C SER A 80 -4.48 10.73 -8.18
N ALA A 81 -5.24 10.20 -7.23
CA ALA A 81 -6.46 10.81 -6.75
C ALA A 81 -6.40 11.03 -5.23
N ALA A 82 -6.85 12.22 -4.79
CA ALA A 82 -7.14 12.51 -3.40
C ALA A 82 -8.65 12.54 -3.21
N ILE A 83 -9.18 11.59 -2.46
CA ILE A 83 -10.61 11.50 -2.15
C ILE A 83 -10.86 12.27 -0.85
N ILE A 84 -11.57 13.39 -0.95
CA ILE A 84 -11.82 14.31 0.15
C ILE A 84 -13.32 14.57 0.21
N ALA A 85 -13.99 13.95 1.16
CA ALA A 85 -15.44 14.04 1.28
C ALA A 85 -15.90 15.40 1.82
N ASP A 86 -15.22 15.95 2.82
CA ASP A 86 -15.52 17.26 3.37
C ASP A 86 -15.24 18.38 2.35
N GLU A 87 -16.25 19.20 2.06
CA GLU A 87 -16.14 20.25 1.04
C GLU A 87 -15.16 21.35 1.43
N LYS A 88 -15.15 21.76 2.69
CA LYS A 88 -14.26 22.82 3.17
C LYS A 88 -12.79 22.37 3.05
N LEU A 89 -12.51 21.18 3.48
CA LEU A 89 -11.18 20.57 3.36
C LEU A 89 -10.77 20.42 1.89
N ARG A 90 -11.66 19.93 1.04
CA ARG A 90 -11.41 19.78 -0.40
C ARG A 90 -11.09 21.12 -1.07
N ASN A 91 -11.79 22.19 -0.68
CA ASN A 91 -11.53 23.53 -1.21
C ASN A 91 -10.18 24.07 -0.70
N GLN A 92 -9.79 23.80 0.54
CA GLN A 92 -8.47 24.14 1.06
C GLN A 92 -7.36 23.39 0.29
N PHE A 93 -7.53 22.09 0.10
CA PHE A 93 -6.59 21.28 -0.68
C PHE A 93 -6.41 21.81 -2.11
N LYS A 94 -7.52 22.11 -2.80
CA LYS A 94 -7.48 22.70 -4.15
C LYS A 94 -6.73 24.03 -4.17
N LYS A 95 -6.96 24.90 -3.19
CA LYS A 95 -6.27 26.20 -3.09
C LYS A 95 -4.77 26.02 -2.92
N VAL A 96 -4.33 25.09 -2.06
CA VAL A 96 -2.91 24.78 -1.87
C VAL A 96 -2.30 24.18 -3.13
N LYS A 97 -2.97 23.20 -3.74
CA LYS A 97 -2.55 22.62 -5.03
C LYS A 97 -2.30 23.70 -6.09
N MET A 98 -3.23 24.62 -6.25
CA MET A 98 -3.11 25.71 -7.23
C MET A 98 -1.97 26.68 -6.90
N SER A 99 -1.78 27.03 -5.60
CA SER A 99 -0.71 27.96 -5.18
C SER A 99 0.70 27.41 -5.40
N HIS A 100 0.84 26.08 -5.49
CA HIS A 100 2.11 25.40 -5.79
C HIS A 100 2.24 25.02 -7.28
N SER A 101 1.35 25.51 -8.13
CA SER A 101 1.34 25.20 -9.57
C SER A 101 1.30 23.69 -9.88
N ILE A 102 0.69 22.89 -9.00
CA ILE A 102 0.50 21.46 -9.24
C ILE A 102 -0.63 21.32 -10.26
N SER A 103 -0.26 20.93 -11.47
CA SER A 103 -1.20 20.78 -12.60
C SER A 103 -2.12 19.56 -12.43
N ASP A 104 -3.12 19.49 -13.28
CA ASP A 104 -3.93 18.29 -13.44
C ASP A 104 -3.11 17.20 -14.16
N PRO A 105 -3.55 15.93 -14.07
CA PRO A 105 -2.90 14.83 -14.75
C PRO A 105 -2.77 15.07 -16.26
N THR A 106 -1.77 14.46 -16.86
CA THR A 106 -1.68 14.45 -18.33
C THR A 106 -2.89 13.75 -18.94
N ILE A 107 -3.23 14.08 -20.18
CA ILE A 107 -4.33 13.41 -20.91
C ILE A 107 -4.14 11.90 -20.96
N LEU A 108 -2.91 11.43 -21.16
CA LEU A 108 -2.57 9.99 -21.16
C LEU A 108 -2.76 9.37 -19.79
N GLY A 109 -2.37 10.05 -18.71
CA GLY A 109 -2.58 9.59 -17.34
C GLY A 109 -4.05 9.46 -16.99
N PHE A 110 -4.87 10.42 -17.40
CA PHE A 110 -6.32 10.39 -17.20
C PHE A 110 -6.97 9.21 -17.95
N ILE A 111 -6.65 9.05 -19.25
CA ILE A 111 -7.19 7.96 -20.07
C ILE A 111 -6.75 6.61 -19.51
N ALA A 112 -5.45 6.44 -19.21
CA ALA A 112 -4.92 5.18 -18.70
C ALA A 112 -5.56 4.78 -17.37
N THR A 113 -5.70 5.72 -16.42
CA THR A 113 -6.37 5.47 -15.14
C THR A 113 -7.84 5.08 -15.35
N THR A 114 -8.55 5.76 -16.25
CA THR A 114 -9.94 5.46 -16.57
C THR A 114 -10.08 4.04 -17.14
N VAL A 115 -9.22 3.68 -18.11
CA VAL A 115 -9.24 2.32 -18.70
C VAL A 115 -8.87 1.26 -17.67
N ALA A 116 -7.86 1.51 -16.86
CA ALA A 116 -7.41 0.61 -15.80
C ALA A 116 -8.57 0.23 -14.86
N TYR A 117 -9.26 1.22 -14.31
CA TYR A 117 -10.36 0.98 -13.36
C TYR A 117 -11.70 0.59 -14.01
N THR A 118 -11.85 0.65 -15.33
CA THR A 118 -13.09 0.25 -16.00
C THR A 118 -12.99 -1.05 -16.78
N LYS A 119 -11.78 -1.54 -17.06
CA LYS A 119 -11.53 -2.72 -17.90
C LYS A 119 -10.41 -3.62 -17.39
N GLY A 120 -9.81 -3.31 -16.24
CA GLY A 120 -8.62 -3.99 -15.74
C GLY A 120 -8.88 -5.11 -14.74
N ASP A 121 -10.13 -5.41 -14.37
CA ASP A 121 -10.46 -6.36 -13.29
C ASP A 121 -9.83 -7.75 -13.53
N GLU A 122 -10.05 -8.32 -14.72
CA GLU A 122 -9.47 -9.63 -15.07
C GLU A 122 -7.94 -9.65 -15.00
N TRP A 123 -7.29 -8.55 -15.39
CA TRP A 123 -5.84 -8.42 -15.31
C TRP A 123 -5.37 -8.39 -13.83
N VAL A 124 -6.10 -7.70 -12.97
CA VAL A 124 -5.79 -7.64 -11.53
C VAL A 124 -5.94 -9.01 -10.89
N ASP A 125 -7.03 -9.73 -11.19
CA ASP A 125 -7.28 -11.07 -10.65
C ASP A 125 -6.15 -12.03 -11.03
N GLN A 126 -5.75 -12.06 -12.31
CA GLN A 126 -4.64 -12.89 -12.77
C GLN A 126 -3.30 -12.47 -12.14
N LEU A 127 -3.07 -11.17 -11.95
CA LEU A 127 -1.86 -10.66 -11.30
C LEU A 127 -1.80 -11.09 -9.83
N LEU A 128 -2.91 -10.99 -9.10
CA LEU A 128 -2.99 -11.39 -7.69
C LEU A 128 -2.69 -12.89 -7.53
N ASP A 129 -3.27 -13.74 -8.37
CA ASP A 129 -2.99 -15.18 -8.37
C ASP A 129 -1.50 -15.46 -8.64
N TYR A 130 -0.91 -14.78 -9.61
CA TYR A 130 0.50 -14.94 -9.93
C TYR A 130 1.42 -14.51 -8.77
N ILE A 131 1.17 -13.33 -8.19
CA ILE A 131 1.98 -12.83 -7.07
C ILE A 131 1.80 -13.72 -5.83
N LYS A 132 0.57 -14.17 -5.54
CA LYS A 132 0.32 -15.10 -4.44
C LYS A 132 1.09 -16.41 -4.61
N GLY A 133 1.14 -16.95 -5.83
CA GLY A 133 1.96 -18.12 -6.14
C GLY A 133 3.45 -17.90 -5.89
N ASN A 134 3.98 -16.71 -6.19
CA ASN A 134 5.36 -16.35 -5.88
C ASN A 134 5.60 -16.25 -4.36
N MET A 135 4.65 -15.70 -3.60
CA MET A 135 4.74 -15.64 -2.13
C MET A 135 4.73 -17.04 -1.51
N ASP A 136 3.87 -17.92 -1.99
CA ASP A 136 3.79 -19.31 -1.52
C ASP A 136 5.09 -20.08 -1.83
N TYR A 137 5.66 -19.87 -3.02
CA TYR A 137 6.95 -20.44 -3.38
C TYR A 137 8.06 -19.93 -2.46
N LEU A 138 8.14 -18.62 -2.24
CA LEU A 138 9.14 -18.01 -1.35
C LEU A 138 9.01 -18.53 0.09
N ASP A 139 7.80 -18.58 0.63
CA ASP A 139 7.55 -19.12 1.97
C ASP A 139 8.00 -20.57 2.11
N HIS A 140 7.67 -21.41 1.12
CA HIS A 140 8.12 -22.79 1.08
C HIS A 140 9.65 -22.88 1.02
N PHE A 141 10.28 -22.11 0.13
CA PHE A 141 11.75 -22.10 -0.04
C PHE A 141 12.45 -21.65 1.25
N LEU A 142 11.99 -20.58 1.89
CA LEU A 142 12.58 -20.13 3.14
C LEU A 142 12.49 -21.19 4.24
N LYS A 143 11.34 -21.88 4.35
CA LYS A 143 11.16 -22.94 5.34
C LYS A 143 12.02 -24.17 5.13
N THR A 144 12.33 -24.50 3.86
CA THR A 144 13.08 -25.72 3.52
C THR A 144 14.57 -25.49 3.36
N GLU A 145 14.99 -24.37 2.79
CA GLU A 145 16.37 -24.11 2.38
C GLU A 145 17.08 -23.03 3.21
N CYS A 146 16.32 -22.19 3.93
CA CYS A 146 16.88 -21.05 4.65
C CYS A 146 16.52 -21.09 6.15
N PRO A 147 17.10 -22.02 6.94
CA PRO A 147 16.78 -22.12 8.36
C PRO A 147 17.08 -20.80 9.10
N GLY A 148 16.12 -20.33 9.86
CA GLY A 148 16.20 -19.06 10.59
C GLY A 148 15.63 -17.85 9.85
N MET A 149 15.19 -18.00 8.61
CA MET A 149 14.44 -16.97 7.91
C MET A 149 12.96 -17.33 7.82
N SER A 150 12.09 -16.33 7.82
CA SER A 150 10.65 -16.55 7.65
C SER A 150 9.99 -15.41 6.89
N LEU A 151 9.05 -15.75 6.03
CA LEU A 151 8.18 -14.75 5.41
C LEU A 151 7.14 -14.30 6.43
N VAL A 152 7.00 -13.00 6.64
CA VAL A 152 5.88 -12.44 7.40
C VAL A 152 4.61 -12.66 6.57
N ASP A 153 3.53 -13.12 7.22
CA ASP A 153 2.28 -13.48 6.55
C ASP A 153 1.78 -12.38 5.60
N PRO A 154 1.85 -12.60 4.27
CA PRO A 154 1.47 -11.59 3.31
C PRO A 154 -0.05 -11.60 3.11
N GLN A 155 -0.75 -10.68 3.74
CA GLN A 155 -2.19 -10.50 3.56
C GLN A 155 -2.53 -9.68 2.31
N GLY A 156 -1.55 -8.98 1.77
CA GLY A 156 -1.63 -8.18 0.55
C GLY A 156 -0.26 -7.72 0.09
N LEU A 157 -0.22 -6.82 -0.88
CA LEU A 157 0.94 -6.28 -1.57
C LEU A 157 1.66 -7.30 -2.48
N TYR A 158 2.57 -6.77 -3.29
CA TYR A 158 3.53 -7.55 -4.09
C TYR A 158 4.93 -7.58 -3.47
N LEU A 159 5.08 -7.04 -2.25
CA LEU A 159 6.35 -6.99 -1.50
C LEU A 159 6.39 -8.16 -0.52
N ALA A 160 7.52 -8.85 -0.47
CA ALA A 160 7.79 -9.91 0.47
C ALA A 160 8.62 -9.36 1.64
N TRP A 161 8.08 -9.41 2.85
CA TRP A 161 8.79 -9.00 4.06
C TRP A 161 9.39 -10.23 4.74
N VAL A 162 10.72 -10.36 4.68
CA VAL A 162 11.42 -11.52 5.24
C VAL A 162 12.06 -11.17 6.57
N ASP A 163 11.70 -11.90 7.62
CA ASP A 163 12.32 -11.79 8.94
C ASP A 163 13.61 -12.60 8.99
N MET A 164 14.72 -11.91 9.19
CA MET A 164 16.07 -12.50 9.26
C MET A 164 16.75 -12.24 10.63
N ARG A 165 16.01 -11.75 11.62
CA ARG A 165 16.57 -11.40 12.95
C ARG A 165 17.26 -12.55 13.65
N THR A 166 16.85 -13.78 13.39
CA THR A 166 17.47 -15.00 13.94
C THR A 166 18.89 -15.22 13.48
N LEU A 167 19.33 -14.58 12.40
CA LEU A 167 20.71 -14.67 11.91
C LEU A 167 21.70 -13.89 12.80
N GLY A 168 21.21 -13.02 13.69
CA GLY A 168 22.02 -12.26 14.63
C GLY A 168 22.97 -11.24 14.00
N MET A 169 22.76 -10.89 12.73
CA MET A 169 23.52 -9.88 11.99
C MET A 169 22.99 -8.47 12.30
N SER A 170 23.89 -7.48 12.35
CA SER A 170 23.49 -6.08 12.28
C SER A 170 22.95 -5.75 10.89
N ASN A 171 22.23 -4.62 10.74
CA ASN A 171 21.73 -4.18 9.43
C ASN A 171 22.85 -4.04 8.40
N GLU A 172 23.98 -3.43 8.80
CA GLU A 172 25.16 -3.27 7.93
C GLU A 172 25.76 -4.61 7.48
N GLU A 173 25.87 -5.59 8.41
CA GLU A 173 26.34 -6.93 8.09
C GLU A 173 25.38 -7.67 7.16
N GLN A 174 24.08 -7.49 7.35
CA GLN A 174 23.04 -8.08 6.52
C GLN A 174 23.05 -7.52 5.10
N GLU A 175 23.15 -6.17 4.97
CA GLU A 175 23.28 -5.51 3.66
C GLU A 175 24.51 -6.00 2.91
N ASP A 176 25.69 -6.00 3.56
CA ASP A 176 26.95 -6.47 2.94
C ASP A 176 26.86 -7.94 2.53
N PHE A 177 26.26 -8.78 3.36
CA PHE A 177 26.05 -10.20 3.04
C PHE A 177 25.13 -10.37 1.82
N MET A 178 23.97 -9.71 1.81
CA MET A 178 23.00 -9.84 0.74
C MET A 178 23.56 -9.31 -0.58
N LEU A 179 24.20 -8.14 -0.56
CA LEU A 179 24.72 -7.51 -1.76
C LEU A 179 25.96 -8.24 -2.30
N ARG A 180 26.94 -8.57 -1.44
CA ARG A 180 28.27 -9.05 -1.89
C ARG A 180 28.42 -10.57 -1.94
N LYS A 181 27.68 -11.30 -1.10
CA LYS A 181 27.77 -12.76 -1.04
C LYS A 181 26.57 -13.44 -1.68
N ALA A 182 25.36 -13.00 -1.38
CA ALA A 182 24.15 -13.53 -2.00
C ALA A 182 23.86 -12.93 -3.39
N HIS A 183 24.51 -11.81 -3.76
CA HIS A 183 24.29 -11.07 -5.00
C HIS A 183 22.82 -10.64 -5.19
N LEU A 184 22.16 -10.31 -4.08
CA LEU A 184 20.81 -9.81 -4.05
C LEU A 184 20.81 -8.36 -3.57
N TRP A 185 20.22 -7.49 -4.35
CA TRP A 185 19.97 -6.11 -3.95
C TRP A 185 18.53 -6.02 -3.46
N LEU A 186 18.37 -5.91 -2.15
CA LEU A 186 17.09 -5.82 -1.47
C LEU A 186 17.00 -4.46 -0.76
N ASP A 187 15.76 -4.02 -0.53
CA ASP A 187 15.50 -2.89 0.35
C ASP A 187 15.53 -3.37 1.82
N GLU A 188 16.16 -2.58 2.66
CA GLU A 188 16.27 -2.86 4.09
C GLU A 188 14.99 -2.46 4.83
N GLY A 189 14.73 -3.15 5.94
CA GLY A 189 13.61 -2.90 6.83
C GLY A 189 13.89 -1.94 7.98
#